data_d9f56d8fce1671e69124bff6ef922aef
#
_entry.id   d9f56d8fce1671e69124bff6ef922aef
#
_cell.length_a   1.000
_cell.length_b   1.000
_cell.length_c   1.000
_cell.angle_alpha   90.00
_cell.angle_beta   90.00
_cell.angle_gamma   90.00
#
_symmetry.space_group_name_H-M   'P 1'
#
loop_
_entity.id
_entity.type
_entity.pdbx_description
1 polymer ?
#
loop_
_entity_poly.entity_id
_entity_poly.type
_entity_poly.pdbx_seq_one_letter_code
_entity_poly.pdbx_strand_id
1 'polypeptide(L)'
;MKYSLGPVLWYWPKETLEDFYQQAATSSADVIYLGEAVCSKRRATKVGDWLEMANRSPEVASGFVLSTLALVQASSELGELKRYVENGEFLIEASDLGVVNMCAERKLPFVAGHALNCYNAVTLKILLKQGMMRWCMPVELSRDWLVNLLNQCDELGIRNQFEVEVLSYGHLPLAYSARCFTARSEDRPKMSVKPAALSIRTGATCCRRKTNKCLYSMAFRP
;
A
#
# COMPACT_ATOMS: atom_id res chain seq x y z
N MET A 1 -21.41 4.89 1.08
CA MET A 1 -20.14 4.42 1.68
C MET A 1 -19.52 3.50 0.65
N LYS A 2 -18.21 3.61 0.38
CA LYS A 2 -17.49 2.75 -0.57
C LYS A 2 -16.64 1.74 0.21
N TYR A 3 -16.45 0.56 -0.34
CA TYR A 3 -15.59 -0.48 0.20
C TYR A 3 -14.39 -0.69 -0.70
N SER A 4 -13.20 -0.67 -0.09
CA SER A 4 -11.95 -0.89 -0.80
C SER A 4 -11.32 -2.20 -0.37
N LEU A 5 -10.78 -2.97 -1.32
CA LEU A 5 -9.94 -4.12 -1.06
C LEU A 5 -8.47 -3.68 -1.18
N GLY A 6 -7.74 -3.74 -0.09
CA GLY A 6 -6.32 -3.37 -0.05
C GLY A 6 -5.42 -4.32 -0.84
N PRO A 7 -4.18 -3.91 -1.14
CA PRO A 7 -3.25 -4.74 -1.90
C PRO A 7 -2.81 -5.96 -1.10
N VAL A 8 -2.44 -7.05 -1.79
CA VAL A 8 -1.88 -8.24 -1.15
C VAL A 8 -0.49 -7.93 -0.61
N LEU A 9 -0.36 -7.87 0.71
CA LEU A 9 0.91 -7.58 1.39
C LEU A 9 1.84 -8.79 1.52
N TRP A 10 1.41 -9.97 1.09
CA TRP A 10 2.11 -11.27 1.19
C TRP A 10 2.91 -11.58 -0.05
N TYR A 11 3.88 -12.47 0.11
CA TYR A 11 4.55 -13.04 -1.03
C TYR A 11 3.78 -14.28 -1.52
N TRP A 12 2.91 -14.07 -2.49
CA TRP A 12 2.22 -15.13 -3.19
C TRP A 12 2.84 -15.38 -4.58
N PRO A 13 2.77 -16.61 -5.11
CA PRO A 13 3.08 -16.89 -6.50
C PRO A 13 2.19 -16.06 -7.44
N LYS A 14 2.71 -15.74 -8.63
CA LYS A 14 1.99 -14.93 -9.62
C LYS A 14 0.60 -15.52 -9.93
N GLU A 15 0.53 -16.81 -10.18
CA GLU A 15 -0.74 -17.53 -10.48
C GLU A 15 -1.77 -17.34 -9.35
N THR A 16 -1.34 -17.47 -8.09
CA THR A 16 -2.23 -17.25 -6.93
C THR A 16 -2.73 -15.79 -6.85
N LEU A 17 -1.89 -14.82 -7.22
CA LEU A 17 -2.28 -13.41 -7.28
C LEU A 17 -3.28 -13.18 -8.41
N GLU A 18 -3.06 -13.77 -9.57
CA GLU A 18 -3.98 -13.67 -10.71
C GLU A 18 -5.36 -14.21 -10.36
N ASP A 19 -5.43 -15.41 -9.78
CA ASP A 19 -6.68 -16.03 -9.32
C ASP A 19 -7.39 -15.18 -8.26
N PHE A 20 -6.63 -14.66 -7.31
CA PHE A 20 -7.17 -13.79 -6.26
C PHE A 20 -7.80 -12.51 -6.83
N TYR A 21 -7.08 -11.79 -7.71
CA TYR A 21 -7.59 -10.54 -8.28
C TYR A 21 -8.74 -10.77 -9.27
N GLN A 22 -8.77 -11.91 -9.94
CA GLN A 22 -9.92 -12.32 -10.75
C GLN A 22 -11.17 -12.52 -9.88
N GLN A 23 -11.03 -13.19 -8.73
CA GLN A 23 -12.13 -13.33 -7.77
C GLN A 23 -12.51 -11.98 -7.13
N ALA A 24 -11.52 -11.17 -6.76
CA ALA A 24 -11.75 -9.84 -6.21
C ALA A 24 -12.56 -8.95 -7.15
N ALA A 25 -12.33 -9.04 -8.45
CA ALA A 25 -13.07 -8.28 -9.47
C ALA A 25 -14.57 -8.64 -9.53
N THR A 26 -14.95 -9.83 -9.10
CA THR A 26 -16.36 -10.26 -9.00
C THR A 26 -16.98 -9.94 -7.64
N SER A 27 -16.23 -9.37 -6.72
CA SER A 27 -16.70 -9.00 -5.38
C SER A 27 -17.51 -7.69 -5.40
N SER A 28 -18.09 -7.35 -4.26
CA SER A 28 -18.80 -6.07 -4.06
C SER A 28 -17.87 -4.89 -3.70
N ALA A 29 -16.56 -5.02 -3.91
CA ALA A 29 -15.63 -3.94 -3.66
C ALA A 29 -15.77 -2.83 -4.72
N ASP A 30 -15.88 -1.59 -4.26
CA ASP A 30 -15.93 -0.42 -5.15
C ASP A 30 -14.53 -0.03 -5.67
N VAL A 31 -13.48 -0.35 -4.90
CA VAL A 31 -12.08 -0.05 -5.24
C VAL A 31 -11.20 -1.26 -4.93
N ILE A 32 -10.31 -1.61 -5.84
CA ILE A 32 -9.36 -2.71 -5.66
C ILE A 32 -7.94 -2.17 -5.83
N TYR A 33 -7.14 -2.30 -4.77
CA TYR A 33 -5.73 -1.95 -4.80
C TYR A 33 -4.90 -3.17 -5.21
N LEU A 34 -4.01 -2.98 -6.17
CA LEU A 34 -3.08 -4.02 -6.62
C LEU A 34 -1.71 -3.43 -6.89
N GLY A 35 -0.67 -4.19 -6.62
CA GLY A 35 0.71 -3.73 -6.76
C GLY A 35 1.63 -4.26 -5.68
N GLU A 36 2.92 -3.98 -5.79
CA GLU A 36 3.92 -4.36 -4.80
C GLU A 36 4.18 -3.19 -3.85
N ALA A 37 3.54 -3.21 -2.69
CA ALA A 37 3.66 -2.16 -1.68
C ALA A 37 4.79 -2.40 -0.66
N VAL A 38 5.27 -3.65 -0.52
CA VAL A 38 6.11 -4.05 0.63
C VAL A 38 7.59 -4.22 0.29
N CYS A 39 7.90 -4.92 -0.81
CA CYS A 39 9.29 -5.34 -1.04
C CYS A 39 9.63 -5.53 -2.53
N SER A 40 10.44 -4.63 -3.07
CA SER A 40 10.96 -4.69 -4.45
C SER A 40 11.74 -5.97 -4.80
N LYS A 41 12.23 -6.70 -3.79
CA LYS A 41 13.02 -7.92 -3.99
C LYS A 41 12.17 -9.15 -4.31
N ARG A 42 10.87 -9.09 -4.12
CA ARG A 42 9.96 -10.22 -4.42
C ARG A 42 9.98 -10.57 -5.90
N ARG A 43 9.93 -9.59 -6.79
CA ARG A 43 10.07 -9.73 -8.25
C ARG A 43 9.24 -10.86 -8.89
N ALA A 44 8.16 -11.27 -8.25
CA ALA A 44 7.26 -12.29 -8.79
C ALA A 44 6.39 -11.71 -9.90
N THR A 45 6.02 -10.46 -9.75
CA THR A 45 5.19 -9.67 -10.66
C THR A 45 5.89 -8.36 -11.02
N LYS A 46 5.66 -7.88 -12.22
CA LYS A 46 6.16 -6.61 -12.75
C LYS A 46 4.98 -5.67 -13.01
N VAL A 47 5.27 -4.39 -13.28
CA VAL A 47 4.24 -3.40 -13.62
C VAL A 47 3.30 -3.89 -14.71
N GLY A 48 3.84 -4.47 -15.79
CA GLY A 48 3.03 -5.02 -16.89
C GLY A 48 2.08 -6.14 -16.45
N ASP A 49 2.51 -7.00 -15.53
CA ASP A 49 1.64 -8.06 -14.98
C ASP A 49 0.47 -7.48 -14.19
N TRP A 50 0.72 -6.42 -13.39
CA TRP A 50 -0.33 -5.72 -12.64
C TRP A 50 -1.35 -5.03 -13.57
N LEU A 51 -0.86 -4.36 -14.62
CA LEU A 51 -1.72 -3.75 -15.63
C LEU A 51 -2.56 -4.79 -16.36
N GLU A 52 -1.96 -5.94 -16.71
CA GLU A 52 -2.69 -7.04 -17.33
C GLU A 52 -3.78 -7.60 -16.43
N MET A 53 -3.50 -7.80 -15.12
CA MET A 53 -4.50 -8.26 -14.15
C MET A 53 -5.67 -7.26 -14.04
N ALA A 54 -5.38 -5.95 -13.99
CA ALA A 54 -6.42 -4.93 -13.94
C ALA A 54 -7.26 -4.91 -15.22
N ASN A 55 -6.64 -5.02 -16.38
CA ASN A 55 -7.31 -4.98 -17.69
C ASN A 55 -8.15 -6.24 -17.99
N ARG A 56 -7.88 -7.36 -17.34
CA ARG A 56 -8.71 -8.59 -17.50
C ARG A 56 -10.12 -8.43 -16.95
N SER A 57 -10.39 -7.40 -16.16
CA SER A 57 -11.68 -7.16 -15.54
C SER A 57 -12.19 -5.73 -15.82
N PRO A 58 -12.52 -5.40 -17.06
CA PRO A 58 -12.86 -4.05 -17.47
C PRO A 58 -14.11 -3.49 -16.76
N GLU A 59 -14.97 -4.35 -16.24
CA GLU A 59 -16.16 -3.95 -15.48
C GLU A 59 -15.79 -3.23 -14.16
N VAL A 60 -14.61 -3.51 -13.61
CA VAL A 60 -14.09 -2.91 -12.38
C VAL A 60 -12.95 -1.93 -12.67
N ALA A 61 -12.58 -1.74 -13.91
CA ALA A 61 -11.41 -0.95 -14.32
C ALA A 61 -11.42 0.48 -13.75
N SER A 62 -12.57 1.09 -13.54
CA SER A 62 -12.69 2.41 -12.91
C SER A 62 -12.38 2.40 -11.40
N GLY A 63 -12.36 1.23 -10.77
CA GLY A 63 -12.09 1.05 -9.34
C GLY A 63 -10.69 0.51 -9.03
N PHE A 64 -9.84 0.22 -10.00
CA PHE A 64 -8.47 -0.23 -9.75
C PHE A 64 -7.52 0.93 -9.40
N VAL A 65 -6.68 0.69 -8.40
CA VAL A 65 -5.63 1.61 -7.94
C VAL A 65 -4.31 0.85 -7.87
N LEU A 66 -3.26 1.36 -8.48
CA LEU A 66 -1.93 0.75 -8.44
C LEU A 66 -1.17 1.19 -7.21
N SER A 67 -0.94 0.27 -6.28
CA SER A 67 -0.15 0.51 -5.07
C SER A 67 1.35 0.51 -5.37
N THR A 68 2.07 1.44 -4.76
CA THR A 68 3.52 1.59 -4.92
C THR A 68 4.27 1.25 -3.64
N LEU A 69 5.56 0.99 -3.76
CA LEU A 69 6.43 0.67 -2.62
C LEU A 69 6.36 1.73 -1.53
N ALA A 70 6.18 1.27 -0.28
CA ALA A 70 6.20 2.12 0.91
C ALA A 70 7.62 2.52 1.34
N LEU A 71 8.64 1.82 0.88
CA LEU A 71 10.03 2.09 1.21
C LEU A 71 10.92 1.95 -0.02
N VAL A 72 11.45 3.07 -0.49
CA VAL A 72 12.35 3.16 -1.65
C VAL A 72 13.79 3.32 -1.18
N GLN A 73 14.70 2.45 -1.63
CA GLN A 73 16.09 2.44 -1.19
C GLN A 73 17.10 2.57 -2.33
N ALA A 74 16.73 2.18 -3.54
CA ALA A 74 17.66 2.09 -4.66
C ALA A 74 17.17 2.89 -5.87
N SER A 75 18.10 3.43 -6.64
CA SER A 75 17.81 4.16 -7.87
C SER A 75 17.03 3.31 -8.89
N SER A 76 17.27 1.99 -8.92
CA SER A 76 16.53 1.06 -9.78
C SER A 76 15.04 0.98 -9.42
N GLU A 77 14.69 1.15 -8.14
CA GLU A 77 13.30 1.17 -7.67
C GLU A 77 12.59 2.45 -8.15
N LEU A 78 13.28 3.58 -8.18
CA LEU A 78 12.73 4.82 -8.74
C LEU A 78 12.38 4.68 -10.23
N GLY A 79 13.22 3.96 -11.00
CA GLY A 79 12.94 3.67 -12.41
C GLY A 79 11.70 2.77 -12.60
N GLU A 80 11.46 1.86 -11.67
CA GLU A 80 10.24 1.03 -11.66
C GLU A 80 9.02 1.85 -11.27
N LEU A 81 9.11 2.66 -10.22
CA LEU A 81 8.03 3.56 -9.78
C LEU A 81 7.61 4.54 -10.87
N LYS A 82 8.57 5.05 -11.65
CA LYS A 82 8.27 5.88 -12.82
C LYS A 82 7.35 5.18 -13.81
N ARG A 83 7.56 3.87 -14.06
CA ARG A 83 6.67 3.08 -14.93
C ARG A 83 5.28 2.90 -14.35
N TYR A 84 5.15 2.78 -13.01
CA TYR A 84 3.84 2.79 -12.36
C TYR A 84 3.13 4.11 -12.60
N VAL A 85 3.79 5.24 -12.39
CA VAL A 85 3.22 6.56 -12.57
C VAL A 85 2.84 6.83 -14.04
N GLU A 86 3.65 6.35 -14.97
CA GLU A 86 3.44 6.51 -16.42
C GLU A 86 2.51 5.43 -17.03
N ASN A 87 1.71 4.73 -16.22
CA ASN A 87 0.81 3.69 -16.73
C ASN A 87 -0.29 4.23 -17.66
N GLY A 88 -0.66 5.52 -17.53
CA GLY A 88 -1.60 6.21 -18.41
C GLY A 88 -3.08 5.86 -18.20
N GLU A 89 -3.43 4.91 -17.32
CA GLU A 89 -4.77 4.33 -17.23
C GLU A 89 -5.32 4.32 -15.80
N PHE A 90 -4.54 3.82 -14.84
CA PHE A 90 -4.97 3.61 -13.48
C PHE A 90 -4.45 4.66 -12.50
N LEU A 91 -5.27 4.95 -11.49
CA LEU A 91 -4.89 5.80 -10.38
C LEU A 91 -3.75 5.15 -9.58
N ILE A 92 -2.87 5.98 -9.04
CA ILE A 92 -1.71 5.54 -8.26
C ILE A 92 -1.96 5.76 -6.76
N GLU A 93 -1.70 4.75 -5.94
CA GLU A 93 -1.48 4.93 -4.50
C GLU A 93 0.00 5.26 -4.27
N ALA A 94 0.26 6.51 -3.90
CA ALA A 94 1.59 6.96 -3.53
C ALA A 94 1.87 6.61 -2.06
N SER A 95 2.81 5.71 -1.84
CA SER A 95 3.25 5.28 -0.50
C SER A 95 4.61 5.86 -0.11
N ASP A 96 5.26 6.60 -1.01
CA ASP A 96 6.52 7.32 -0.83
C ASP A 96 6.42 8.73 -1.43
N LEU A 97 7.08 9.73 -0.82
CA LEU A 97 7.06 11.12 -1.30
C LEU A 97 7.68 11.27 -2.70
N GLY A 98 8.59 10.39 -3.09
CA GLY A 98 9.14 10.38 -4.45
C GLY A 98 8.04 10.11 -5.49
N VAL A 99 7.09 9.22 -5.20
CA VAL A 99 5.94 8.96 -6.07
C VAL A 99 4.99 10.16 -6.09
N VAL A 100 4.74 10.79 -4.94
CA VAL A 100 3.96 12.04 -4.86
C VAL A 100 4.55 13.09 -5.79
N ASN A 101 5.87 13.31 -5.73
CA ASN A 101 6.55 14.28 -6.60
C ASN A 101 6.42 13.90 -8.09
N MET A 102 6.60 12.62 -8.43
CA MET A 102 6.45 12.15 -9.81
C MET A 102 5.04 12.37 -10.38
N CYS A 103 4.00 12.18 -9.54
CA CYS A 103 2.62 12.48 -9.91
C CYS A 103 2.40 13.99 -10.08
N ALA A 104 2.90 14.80 -9.14
CA ALA A 104 2.77 16.26 -9.17
C ALA A 104 3.42 16.89 -10.41
N GLU A 105 4.63 16.47 -10.77
CA GLU A 105 5.33 16.92 -11.99
C GLU A 105 4.54 16.66 -13.27
N ARG A 106 3.76 15.58 -13.28
CA ARG A 106 2.92 15.15 -14.43
C ARG A 106 1.48 15.62 -14.32
N LYS A 107 1.13 16.33 -13.24
CA LYS A 107 -0.24 16.76 -12.94
C LYS A 107 -1.24 15.59 -12.91
N LEU A 108 -0.80 14.42 -12.43
CA LEU A 108 -1.62 13.24 -12.28
C LEU A 108 -2.23 13.20 -10.89
N PRO A 109 -3.53 12.86 -10.78
CA PRO A 109 -4.14 12.63 -9.47
C PRO A 109 -3.57 11.37 -8.81
N PHE A 110 -3.57 11.35 -7.48
CA PHE A 110 -3.10 10.19 -6.72
C PHE A 110 -3.86 9.99 -5.41
N VAL A 111 -3.76 8.78 -4.88
CA VAL A 111 -4.17 8.42 -3.51
C VAL A 111 -2.96 8.56 -2.61
N ALA A 112 -3.07 9.32 -1.52
CA ALA A 112 -2.04 9.36 -0.49
C ALA A 112 -2.19 8.12 0.41
N GLY A 113 -1.30 7.14 0.25
CA GLY A 113 -1.30 5.91 1.02
C GLY A 113 -0.97 6.13 2.50
N HIS A 114 -1.41 5.20 3.34
CA HIS A 114 -1.17 5.27 4.80
C HIS A 114 0.32 5.35 5.18
N ALA A 115 1.21 4.79 4.36
CA ALA A 115 2.65 4.79 4.58
C ALA A 115 3.31 6.17 4.45
N LEU A 116 2.61 7.17 3.88
CA LEU A 116 3.09 8.57 3.88
C LEU A 116 3.06 9.22 5.27
N ASN A 117 2.44 8.58 6.25
CA ASN A 117 2.38 9.05 7.64
C ASN A 117 1.86 10.49 7.78
N CYS A 118 0.74 10.79 7.12
CA CYS A 118 0.13 12.13 7.15
C CYS A 118 -0.79 12.28 8.36
N TYR A 119 -0.34 13.03 9.37
CA TYR A 119 -1.00 13.15 10.66
C TYR A 119 -1.66 14.51 10.93
N ASN A 120 -1.64 15.44 10.00
CA ASN A 120 -2.17 16.78 10.24
C ASN A 120 -2.75 17.42 8.97
N ALA A 121 -3.69 18.34 9.16
CA ALA A 121 -4.42 19.00 8.08
C ALA A 121 -3.51 19.87 7.18
N VAL A 122 -2.41 20.40 7.73
CA VAL A 122 -1.45 21.22 6.95
C VAL A 122 -0.73 20.36 5.91
N THR A 123 -0.32 19.14 6.30
CA THR A 123 0.28 18.16 5.37
C THR A 123 -0.72 17.77 4.28
N LEU A 124 -1.99 17.51 4.63
CA LEU A 124 -3.02 17.19 3.65
C LEU A 124 -3.25 18.35 2.66
N LYS A 125 -3.23 19.60 3.14
CA LYS A 125 -3.32 20.78 2.30
C LYS A 125 -2.17 20.90 1.29
N ILE A 126 -0.96 20.47 1.68
CA ILE A 126 0.19 20.43 0.76
C ILE A 126 -0.03 19.35 -0.30
N LEU A 127 -0.43 18.15 0.11
CA LEU A 127 -0.68 17.03 -0.82
C LEU A 127 -1.82 17.32 -1.79
N LEU A 128 -2.87 18.04 -1.35
CA LEU A 128 -3.95 18.49 -2.23
C LEU A 128 -3.43 19.38 -3.36
N LYS A 129 -2.52 20.31 -3.07
CA LYS A 129 -1.88 21.16 -4.10
C LYS A 129 -1.03 20.35 -5.08
N GLN A 130 -0.60 19.15 -4.69
CA GLN A 130 0.18 18.22 -5.52
C GLN A 130 -0.70 17.24 -6.31
N GLY A 131 -2.03 17.27 -6.12
CA GLY A 131 -2.97 16.43 -6.87
C GLY A 131 -3.57 15.27 -6.07
N MET A 132 -3.42 15.23 -4.75
CA MET A 132 -4.09 14.23 -3.92
C MET A 132 -5.62 14.33 -4.06
N MET A 133 -6.27 13.22 -4.36
CA MET A 133 -7.73 13.14 -4.41
C MET A 133 -8.34 12.25 -3.30
N ARG A 134 -7.57 11.36 -2.73
CA ARG A 134 -7.95 10.49 -1.61
C ARG A 134 -6.78 10.38 -0.64
N TRP A 135 -7.09 10.31 0.64
CA TRP A 135 -6.14 10.07 1.71
C TRP A 135 -6.53 8.83 2.51
N CYS A 136 -5.59 7.88 2.61
CA CYS A 136 -5.70 6.73 3.49
C CYS A 136 -5.15 7.10 4.86
N MET A 137 -5.99 7.04 5.88
CA MET A 137 -5.61 7.34 7.26
C MET A 137 -4.54 6.34 7.75
N PRO A 138 -3.47 6.81 8.42
CA PRO A 138 -2.53 5.93 9.12
C PRO A 138 -3.24 5.00 10.10
N VAL A 139 -2.85 3.72 10.09
CA VAL A 139 -3.61 2.62 10.72
C VAL A 139 -3.62 2.65 12.26
N GLU A 140 -2.69 3.36 12.88
CA GLU A 140 -2.57 3.49 14.33
C GLU A 140 -3.44 4.59 14.95
N LEU A 141 -4.15 5.37 14.12
CA LEU A 141 -4.90 6.52 14.58
C LEU A 141 -6.33 6.15 15.00
N SER A 142 -6.83 6.83 16.05
CA SER A 142 -8.18 6.62 16.56
C SER A 142 -9.25 7.38 15.77
N ARG A 143 -10.51 6.99 15.98
CA ARG A 143 -11.67 7.71 15.46
C ARG A 143 -11.69 9.17 15.91
N ASP A 144 -11.42 9.43 17.19
CA ASP A 144 -11.49 10.79 17.76
C ASP A 144 -10.40 11.68 17.15
N TRP A 145 -9.22 11.10 16.90
CA TRP A 145 -8.16 11.80 16.18
C TRP A 145 -8.59 12.16 14.75
N LEU A 146 -9.25 11.24 14.04
CA LEU A 146 -9.78 11.50 12.69
C LEU A 146 -10.79 12.64 12.72
N VAL A 147 -11.75 12.64 13.68
CA VAL A 147 -12.73 13.71 13.81
C VAL A 147 -12.05 15.07 14.01
N ASN A 148 -11.05 15.14 14.91
CA ASN A 148 -10.30 16.38 15.15
C ASN A 148 -9.55 16.87 13.90
N LEU A 149 -8.93 15.95 13.15
CA LEU A 149 -8.24 16.29 11.92
C LEU A 149 -9.22 16.80 10.85
N LEU A 150 -10.37 16.16 10.69
CA LEU A 150 -11.37 16.59 9.72
C LEU A 150 -11.96 17.96 10.06
N ASN A 151 -12.17 18.28 11.37
CA ASN A 151 -12.56 19.61 11.81
C ASN A 151 -11.50 20.66 11.42
N GLN A 152 -10.21 20.36 11.59
CA GLN A 152 -9.13 21.24 11.13
C GLN A 152 -9.13 21.40 9.60
N CYS A 153 -9.50 20.35 8.85
CA CYS A 153 -9.66 20.45 7.41
C CYS A 153 -10.83 21.35 7.01
N ASP A 154 -11.93 21.34 7.78
CA ASP A 154 -13.07 22.26 7.61
C ASP A 154 -12.63 23.71 7.84
N GLU A 155 -11.91 23.98 8.93
CA GLU A 155 -11.36 25.31 9.25
C GLU A 155 -10.42 25.83 8.14
N LEU A 156 -9.66 24.93 7.51
CA LEU A 156 -8.77 25.27 6.38
C LEU A 156 -9.50 25.36 5.03
N GLY A 157 -10.79 25.04 4.96
CA GLY A 157 -11.61 25.03 3.75
C GLY A 157 -11.23 23.96 2.74
N ILE A 158 -10.65 22.83 3.19
CA ILE A 158 -10.16 21.77 2.31
C ILE A 158 -10.92 20.45 2.42
N ARG A 159 -11.84 20.32 3.39
CA ARG A 159 -12.52 19.04 3.72
C ARG A 159 -13.20 18.36 2.52
N ASN A 160 -13.82 19.14 1.66
CA ASN A 160 -14.58 18.63 0.51
C ASN A 160 -13.74 18.41 -0.76
N GLN A 161 -12.42 18.56 -0.66
CA GLN A 161 -11.51 18.46 -1.79
C GLN A 161 -10.89 17.07 -1.94
N PHE A 162 -11.13 16.15 -0.98
CA PHE A 162 -10.57 14.80 -0.99
C PHE A 162 -11.48 13.79 -0.32
N GLU A 163 -11.35 12.54 -0.74
CA GLU A 163 -11.96 11.38 -0.07
C GLU A 163 -11.08 10.91 1.10
N VAL A 164 -11.73 10.36 2.14
CA VAL A 164 -11.04 9.74 3.28
C VAL A 164 -11.26 8.24 3.26
N GLU A 165 -10.19 7.49 3.39
CA GLU A 165 -10.22 6.03 3.47
C GLU A 165 -9.64 5.57 4.81
N VAL A 166 -10.29 4.58 5.44
CA VAL A 166 -9.93 4.04 6.76
C VAL A 166 -9.81 2.53 6.66
N LEU A 167 -8.70 1.96 7.15
CA LEU A 167 -8.57 0.52 7.28
C LEU A 167 -9.51 0.00 8.37
N SER A 168 -10.58 -0.68 7.98
CA SER A 168 -11.64 -1.13 8.88
C SER A 168 -11.51 -2.60 9.27
N TYR A 169 -10.87 -3.43 8.46
CA TYR A 169 -10.72 -4.86 8.67
C TYR A 169 -9.41 -5.38 8.08
N GLY A 170 -8.75 -6.29 8.78
CA GLY A 170 -7.53 -6.96 8.33
C GLY A 170 -6.35 -6.77 9.28
N HIS A 171 -5.18 -7.21 8.82
CA HIS A 171 -3.94 -7.05 9.56
C HIS A 171 -3.34 -5.67 9.33
N LEU A 172 -3.06 -4.94 10.41
CA LEU A 172 -2.49 -3.59 10.34
C LEU A 172 -1.02 -3.64 9.94
N PRO A 173 -0.60 -2.97 8.86
CA PRO A 173 0.80 -2.82 8.50
C PRO A 173 1.47 -1.77 9.41
N LEU A 174 1.99 -2.20 10.55
CA LEU A 174 2.52 -1.31 11.59
C LEU A 174 3.91 -0.75 11.29
N ALA A 175 4.72 -1.43 10.49
CA ALA A 175 6.07 -0.96 10.16
C ALA A 175 6.59 -1.55 8.86
N TYR A 176 7.30 -0.72 8.11
CA TYR A 176 8.11 -1.14 6.96
C TYR A 176 9.58 -1.13 7.33
N SER A 177 10.36 -2.11 6.84
CA SER A 177 11.77 -2.23 7.15
C SER A 177 12.60 -2.49 5.90
N ALA A 178 13.68 -1.72 5.77
CA ALA A 178 14.68 -1.88 4.71
C ALA A 178 15.30 -3.29 4.66
N ARG A 179 15.37 -3.95 5.81
CA ARG A 179 15.75 -5.36 5.92
C ARG A 179 14.55 -6.17 6.40
N CYS A 180 14.09 -7.09 5.57
CA CYS A 180 13.00 -8.00 5.87
C CYS A 180 13.14 -8.61 7.28
N PHE A 181 12.09 -8.55 8.09
CA PHE A 181 12.09 -9.08 9.46
C PHE A 181 12.35 -10.59 9.48
N THR A 182 11.82 -11.35 8.53
CA THR A 182 12.10 -12.79 8.39
C THR A 182 13.59 -13.03 8.14
N ALA A 183 14.21 -12.30 7.21
CA ALA A 183 15.64 -12.43 6.94
C ALA A 183 16.50 -12.02 8.14
N ARG A 184 16.03 -11.09 8.97
CA ARG A 184 16.72 -10.70 10.22
C ARG A 184 16.61 -11.78 11.30
N SER A 185 15.42 -12.34 11.47
CA SER A 185 15.18 -13.37 12.50
C SER A 185 15.96 -14.66 12.24
N GLU A 186 16.20 -14.97 10.95
CA GLU A 186 16.94 -16.15 10.52
C GLU A 186 18.41 -15.86 10.15
N ASP A 187 18.88 -14.63 10.39
CA ASP A 187 20.22 -14.14 10.05
C ASP A 187 20.65 -14.42 8.59
N ARG A 188 19.70 -14.33 7.67
CA ARG A 188 19.92 -14.59 6.24
C ARG A 188 20.52 -13.38 5.53
N PRO A 189 21.42 -13.58 4.56
CA PRO A 189 21.92 -12.51 3.71
C PRO A 189 20.80 -11.92 2.83
N LYS A 190 20.92 -10.63 2.46
CA LYS A 190 19.91 -9.90 1.67
C LYS A 190 19.48 -10.60 0.36
N MET A 191 20.37 -11.38 -0.26
CA MET A 191 20.10 -12.08 -1.51
C MET A 191 19.23 -13.33 -1.38
N SER A 192 19.06 -13.88 -0.18
CA SER A 192 18.33 -15.13 0.07
C SER A 192 16.90 -14.95 0.62
N VAL A 193 16.34 -13.75 0.49
CA VAL A 193 15.01 -13.40 1.04
C VAL A 193 13.87 -14.15 0.35
N LYS A 194 13.95 -14.39 -0.97
CA LYS A 194 12.89 -15.08 -1.74
C LYS A 194 12.51 -16.45 -1.19
N PRO A 195 13.47 -17.38 -0.93
CA PRO A 195 13.13 -18.70 -0.40
C PRO A 195 12.49 -18.64 0.99
N ALA A 196 12.93 -17.70 1.83
CA ALA A 196 12.38 -17.53 3.17
C ALA A 196 10.93 -17.04 3.14
N ALA A 197 10.61 -16.07 2.29
CA ALA A 197 9.26 -15.55 2.14
C ALA A 197 8.28 -16.62 1.61
N LEU A 198 8.73 -17.50 0.71
CA LEU A 198 7.93 -18.62 0.19
C LEU A 198 7.62 -19.68 1.24
N SER A 199 8.56 -19.95 2.17
CA SER A 199 8.37 -20.97 3.22
C SER A 199 7.44 -20.50 4.34
N ILE A 200 7.22 -19.19 4.48
CA ILE A 200 6.42 -18.59 5.56
C ILE A 200 5.16 -17.93 4.96
N ARG A 201 4.30 -18.76 4.40
CA ARG A 201 3.03 -18.28 3.80
C ARG A 201 2.08 -17.62 4.81
N THR A 202 2.21 -17.95 6.09
CA THR A 202 1.36 -17.47 7.17
C THR A 202 2.02 -16.39 8.04
N GLY A 203 3.21 -15.92 7.67
CA GLY A 203 3.99 -14.95 8.44
C GLY A 203 4.82 -15.57 9.58
N ALA A 204 5.74 -14.79 10.11
CA ALA A 204 6.59 -15.18 11.22
C ALA A 204 6.06 -14.60 12.54
N THR A 205 5.98 -15.43 13.57
CA THR A 205 5.65 -14.98 14.93
C THR A 205 6.91 -14.49 15.64
N CYS A 206 6.93 -13.24 16.09
CA CYS A 206 8.02 -12.68 16.87
C CYS A 206 7.71 -12.77 18.36
N CYS A 207 8.50 -13.54 19.11
CA CYS A 207 8.37 -13.68 20.55
C CYS A 207 9.51 -12.97 21.29
N ARG A 208 9.20 -12.34 22.43
CA ARG A 208 10.22 -11.75 23.30
C ARG A 208 10.99 -12.84 24.03
N ARG A 209 12.31 -12.88 23.88
CA ARG A 209 13.18 -13.92 24.48
C ARG A 209 13.03 -14.10 26.01
N LYS A 210 12.63 -13.06 26.75
CA LYS A 210 12.60 -13.09 28.24
C LYS A 210 11.27 -13.51 28.87
N THR A 211 10.17 -13.58 28.14
CA THR A 211 8.85 -13.79 28.77
C THR A 211 7.97 -14.80 28.08
N ASN A 212 8.43 -15.49 27.03
CA ASN A 212 7.61 -16.37 26.17
C ASN A 212 6.25 -15.77 25.74
N LYS A 213 6.01 -14.47 25.99
CA LYS A 213 4.83 -13.77 25.52
C LYS A 213 5.14 -13.19 24.16
N CYS A 214 4.34 -13.59 23.19
CA CYS A 214 4.34 -13.00 21.87
C CYS A 214 3.94 -11.53 21.98
N LEU A 215 4.87 -10.61 21.71
CA LEU A 215 4.58 -9.17 21.73
C LEU A 215 3.95 -8.69 20.45
N TYR A 216 4.23 -9.35 19.33
CA TYR A 216 3.63 -9.10 18.03
C TYR A 216 3.56 -10.41 17.27
N SER A 217 2.37 -10.84 16.97
CA SER A 217 2.16 -11.79 15.89
C SER A 217 2.29 -10.98 14.59
N MET A 218 3.45 -11.10 13.94
CA MET A 218 3.52 -10.81 12.50
C MET A 218 2.89 -11.98 11.75
N ALA A 219 1.91 -12.60 12.37
CA ALA A 219 1.11 -13.63 11.76
C ALA A 219 0.09 -12.91 10.90
N PHE A 220 0.38 -12.93 9.76
CA PHE A 220 -0.53 -12.79 8.71
C PHE A 220 -1.20 -14.18 8.56
N ARG A 221 -2.35 -14.37 9.04
CA ARG A 221 -3.18 -15.53 8.72
C ARG A 221 -4.06 -15.19 7.53
N PRO A 222 -4.27 -16.17 6.60
CA PRO A 222 -5.25 -16.02 5.54
C PRO A 222 -6.65 -15.81 6.07
#